data_381e33e73039face245321bdcf09fcee
#
_entry.id   381e33e73039face245321bdcf09fcee
#
_cell.length_a   1.000
_cell.length_b   1.000
_cell.length_c   1.000
_cell.angle_alpha   90.00
_cell.angle_beta   90.00
_cell.angle_gamma   90.00
#
_symmetry.space_group_name_H-M   'P 1'
#
loop_
_entity.id
_entity.type
_entity.pdbx_description
1 polymer ?
#
loop_
_entity_poly.entity_id
_entity_poly.type
_entity_poly.pdbx_seq_one_letter_code
_entity_poly.pdbx_strand_id
1 'polypeptide(L)'
;TSLSGGNQQKTIIARWLRTHPKVLLLDDPTRGVDVGAKAELYRLMDSLCRDGLGILLTSSELPELLTVCDRIIVFCEGRLTGEFTRAEATEEKLMEAATQIE
;
A
#
# COMPACT_ATOMS: atom_id res chain seq x y z
N THR A 1 -27.48 -6.26 3.50
CA THR A 1 -26.66 -6.33 2.30
C THR A 1 -25.19 -6.26 2.65
N SER A 2 -24.41 -7.13 2.04
CA SER A 2 -22.97 -7.10 2.22
C SER A 2 -22.37 -5.96 1.40
N LEU A 3 -21.42 -5.24 1.99
CA LEU A 3 -20.65 -4.25 1.27
C LEU A 3 -19.61 -4.94 0.40
N SER A 4 -19.26 -4.35 -0.73
CA SER A 4 -18.12 -4.84 -1.52
C SER A 4 -16.82 -4.68 -0.70
N GLY A 5 -15.79 -5.44 -1.03
CA GLY A 5 -14.50 -5.33 -0.34
C GLY A 5 -13.96 -3.90 -0.34
N GLY A 6 -14.12 -3.18 -1.46
CA GLY A 6 -13.69 -1.79 -1.55
C GLY A 6 -14.46 -0.87 -0.62
N ASN A 7 -15.78 -1.06 -0.51
CA ASN A 7 -16.59 -0.25 0.39
C ASN A 7 -16.28 -0.54 1.86
N GLN A 8 -15.98 -1.80 2.19
CA GLN A 8 -15.57 -2.17 3.53
C GLN A 8 -14.26 -1.47 3.90
N GLN A 9 -13.30 -1.45 3.00
CA GLN A 9 -12.02 -0.78 3.23
C GLN A 9 -12.20 0.73 3.38
N LYS A 10 -13.02 1.36 2.55
CA LYS A 10 -13.33 2.78 2.67
C LYS A 10 -13.96 3.10 4.03
N THR A 11 -14.84 2.24 4.51
CA THR A 11 -15.50 2.41 5.81
C THR A 11 -14.48 2.33 6.95
N ILE A 12 -13.57 1.38 6.89
CA ILE A 12 -12.52 1.21 7.89
C ILE A 12 -11.61 2.44 7.90
N ILE A 13 -11.17 2.90 6.74
CA ILE A 13 -10.33 4.09 6.63
C ILE A 13 -11.04 5.32 7.17
N ALA A 14 -12.31 5.53 6.80
CA ALA A 14 -13.09 6.66 7.29
C ALA A 14 -13.21 6.65 8.82
N ARG A 15 -13.37 5.47 9.41
CA ARG A 15 -13.45 5.33 10.86
C ARG A 15 -12.15 5.74 11.54
N TRP A 16 -11.00 5.32 11.00
CA TRP A 16 -9.70 5.68 11.55
C TRP A 16 -9.39 7.18 11.37
N LEU A 17 -9.86 7.78 10.27
CA LEU A 17 -9.63 9.20 10.01
C LEU A 17 -10.31 10.10 11.05
N ARG A 18 -11.33 9.62 11.75
CA ARG A 18 -11.98 10.38 12.81
C ARG A 18 -11.05 10.69 13.98
N THR A 19 -9.96 9.94 14.11
CA THR A 19 -8.97 10.16 15.17
C THR A 19 -7.93 11.20 14.77
N HIS A 20 -8.02 11.77 13.56
CA HIS A 20 -7.07 12.74 13.01
C HIS A 20 -5.62 12.24 13.06
N PRO A 21 -5.32 11.07 12.52
CA PRO A 21 -3.96 10.53 12.57
C PRO A 21 -3.01 11.30 11.67
N LYS A 22 -1.72 11.26 11.98
CA LYS A 22 -0.68 11.79 11.10
C LYS A 22 -0.18 10.72 10.14
N VAL A 23 -0.24 9.46 10.57
CA VAL A 23 0.17 8.30 9.78
C VAL A 23 -0.89 7.23 9.89
N LEU A 24 -1.25 6.64 8.77
CA LEU A 24 -2.19 5.53 8.71
C LEU A 24 -1.45 4.27 8.27
N LEU A 25 -1.61 3.19 9.02
CA LEU A 25 -1.01 1.90 8.70
C LEU A 25 -2.06 1.00 8.06
N LEU A 26 -1.78 0.53 6.85
CA LEU A 26 -2.70 -0.34 6.11
C LEU A 26 -1.99 -1.64 5.76
N ASP A 27 -2.54 -2.75 6.21
CA ASP A 27 -2.00 -4.08 5.92
C ASP A 27 -2.78 -4.70 4.77
N ASP A 28 -2.12 -4.82 3.62
CA ASP A 28 -2.66 -5.43 2.41
C ASP A 28 -4.09 -4.95 2.09
N PRO A 29 -4.31 -3.63 1.98
CA PRO A 29 -5.66 -3.03 1.99
C PRO A 29 -6.52 -3.40 0.79
N THR A 30 -5.94 -3.86 -0.30
CA THR A 30 -6.69 -4.22 -1.51
C THR A 30 -6.87 -5.71 -1.68
N ARG A 31 -6.47 -6.50 -0.69
CA ARG A 31 -6.61 -7.96 -0.75
C ARG A 31 -8.07 -8.35 -0.92
N GLY A 32 -8.36 -9.14 -1.96
CA GLY A 32 -9.71 -9.59 -2.23
C GLY A 32 -10.64 -8.53 -2.82
N VAL A 33 -10.12 -7.37 -3.16
CA VAL A 33 -10.90 -6.27 -3.73
C VAL A 33 -10.82 -6.34 -5.26
N ASP A 34 -11.95 -6.10 -5.96
CA ASP A 34 -11.95 -6.13 -7.41
C ASP A 34 -11.23 -4.92 -8.02
N VAL A 35 -10.94 -4.99 -9.33
CA VAL A 35 -10.12 -3.99 -10.03
C VAL A 35 -10.72 -2.58 -9.95
N GLY A 36 -12.03 -2.46 -10.13
CA GLY A 36 -12.68 -1.14 -10.07
C GLY A 36 -12.62 -0.52 -8.68
N ALA A 37 -12.86 -1.33 -7.66
CA ALA A 37 -12.80 -0.86 -6.28
C ALA A 37 -11.35 -0.55 -5.86
N LYS A 38 -10.37 -1.28 -6.37
CA LYS A 38 -8.95 -0.97 -6.13
C LYS A 38 -8.60 0.43 -6.63
N ALA A 39 -9.05 0.77 -7.82
CA ALA A 39 -8.79 2.09 -8.40
C ALA A 39 -9.35 3.21 -7.52
N GLU A 40 -10.54 3.01 -6.95
CA GLU A 40 -11.13 3.97 -6.03
C GLU A 40 -10.34 4.11 -4.74
N LEU A 41 -9.86 2.99 -4.19
CA LEU A 41 -9.02 3.01 -2.99
C LEU A 41 -7.70 3.73 -3.24
N TYR A 42 -7.09 3.52 -4.41
CA TYR A 42 -5.84 4.21 -4.75
C TYR A 42 -6.06 5.71 -4.85
N ARG A 43 -7.17 6.15 -5.45
CA ARG A 43 -7.51 7.57 -5.52
C ARG A 43 -7.74 8.17 -4.14
N LEU A 44 -8.41 7.43 -3.27
CA LEU A 44 -8.62 7.86 -1.89
C LEU A 44 -7.29 8.04 -1.16
N MET A 45 -6.40 7.06 -1.25
CA MET A 45 -5.09 7.12 -0.61
C MET A 45 -4.26 8.29 -1.13
N ASP A 46 -4.27 8.51 -2.44
CA ASP A 46 -3.54 9.62 -3.05
C ASP A 46 -4.07 10.96 -2.54
N SER A 47 -5.39 11.10 -2.48
CA SER A 47 -6.03 12.32 -1.96
C SER A 47 -5.65 12.59 -0.51
N LEU A 48 -5.65 11.56 0.32
CA LEU A 48 -5.27 11.69 1.74
C LEU A 48 -3.80 12.10 1.89
N CYS A 49 -2.92 11.54 1.07
CA CYS A 49 -1.51 11.91 1.09
C CYS A 49 -1.30 13.36 0.65
N ARG A 50 -2.06 13.83 -0.33
CA ARG A 50 -2.00 15.22 -0.75
C ARG A 50 -2.45 16.17 0.35
N ASP A 51 -3.35 15.72 1.21
CA ASP A 51 -3.83 16.49 2.36
C ASP A 51 -2.89 16.41 3.57
N GLY A 52 -1.76 15.74 3.41
CA GLY A 52 -0.72 15.69 4.43
C GLY A 52 -0.67 14.43 5.27
N LEU A 53 -1.54 13.46 5.00
CA LEU A 53 -1.50 12.18 5.71
C LEU A 53 -0.36 11.31 5.18
N GLY A 54 0.42 10.71 6.07
CA GLY A 54 1.38 9.69 5.70
C GLY A 54 0.69 8.33 5.68
N ILE A 55 0.94 7.53 4.65
CA ILE A 55 0.41 6.16 4.58
C ILE A 55 1.56 5.17 4.47
N LEU A 56 1.58 4.21 5.37
CA LEU A 56 2.48 3.06 5.30
C LEU A 56 1.61 1.84 5.03
N LEU A 57 1.84 1.19 3.88
CA LEU A 57 1.06 0.01 3.54
C LEU A 57 1.95 -1.19 3.24
N THR A 58 1.41 -2.36 3.49
CA THR A 58 2.02 -3.61 3.05
C THR A 58 1.19 -4.18 1.91
N SER A 59 1.82 -4.89 1.01
CA SER A 59 1.12 -5.56 -0.09
C SER A 59 1.89 -6.79 -0.52
N SER A 60 1.15 -7.81 -0.92
CA SER A 60 1.71 -9.03 -1.50
C SER A 60 1.82 -8.93 -3.02
N GLU A 61 1.34 -7.84 -3.62
CA GLU A 61 1.33 -7.67 -5.07
C GLU A 61 2.31 -6.58 -5.50
N LEU A 62 3.38 -6.98 -6.19
CA LEU A 62 4.41 -6.05 -6.66
C LEU A 62 3.87 -4.95 -7.58
N PRO A 63 2.99 -5.25 -8.55
CA PRO A 63 2.45 -4.20 -9.41
C PRO A 63 1.74 -3.10 -8.62
N GLU A 64 1.05 -3.45 -7.54
CA GLU A 64 0.38 -2.48 -6.67
C GLU A 64 1.39 -1.53 -6.03
N LEU A 65 2.47 -2.07 -5.49
CA LEU A 65 3.50 -1.25 -4.87
C LEU A 65 4.10 -0.26 -5.85
N LEU A 66 4.36 -0.71 -7.08
CA LEU A 66 4.93 0.15 -8.12
C LEU A 66 3.96 1.24 -8.57
N THR A 67 2.67 1.01 -8.44
CA THR A 67 1.65 1.95 -8.86
C THR A 67 1.35 3.03 -7.81
N VAL A 68 1.30 2.64 -6.53
CA VAL A 68 0.78 3.53 -5.49
C VAL A 68 1.82 4.10 -4.55
N CYS A 69 2.98 3.48 -4.42
CA CYS A 69 3.96 3.91 -3.43
C CYS A 69 4.96 4.91 -3.99
N ASP A 70 5.29 5.93 -3.19
CA ASP A 70 6.36 6.86 -3.51
C ASP A 70 7.72 6.24 -3.19
N ARG A 71 7.74 5.35 -2.21
CA ARG A 71 8.95 4.71 -1.71
C ARG A 71 8.61 3.30 -1.28
N ILE A 72 9.48 2.36 -1.62
CA ILE A 72 9.26 0.95 -1.31
C ILE A 72 10.44 0.43 -0.50
N ILE A 73 10.13 -0.26 0.60
CA ILE A 73 11.10 -0.89 1.46
C ILE A 73 10.87 -2.40 1.38
N VAL A 74 11.93 -3.15 1.18
CA VAL A 74 11.84 -4.61 1.07
C VAL A 74 12.57 -5.26 2.23
N PHE A 75 11.91 -6.23 2.86
CA PHE A 75 12.50 -7.07 3.90
C PHE A 75 12.56 -8.51 3.43
N CYS A 76 13.61 -9.19 3.80
CA CYS A 76 13.73 -10.63 3.59
C CYS A 76 14.31 -11.26 4.85
N GLU A 77 13.61 -12.24 5.40
CA GLU A 77 14.01 -12.92 6.62
C GLU A 77 14.34 -11.97 7.78
N GLY A 78 13.49 -10.95 7.95
CA GLY A 78 13.64 -9.99 9.05
C GLY A 78 14.68 -8.92 8.83
N ARG A 79 15.32 -8.88 7.66
CA ARG A 79 16.35 -7.89 7.36
C ARG A 79 15.93 -6.98 6.23
N LEU A 80 16.34 -5.72 6.31
CA LEU A 80 16.14 -4.76 5.24
C LEU A 80 17.06 -5.12 4.07
N THR A 81 16.49 -5.47 2.93
CA THR A 81 17.26 -5.89 1.77
C THR A 81 17.19 -4.92 0.60
N GLY A 82 16.30 -3.95 0.66
CA GLY A 82 16.21 -2.95 -0.40
C GLY A 82 15.36 -1.76 -0.01
N GLU A 83 15.66 -0.63 -0.60
CA GLU A 83 14.91 0.60 -0.45
C GLU A 83 14.97 1.32 -1.79
N PHE A 84 13.79 1.63 -2.35
CA PHE A 84 13.69 2.17 -3.69
C PHE A 84 12.70 3.34 -3.73
N THR A 85 13.06 4.40 -4.45
CA THR A 85 12.08 5.43 -4.82
C THR A 85 11.23 4.88 -5.97
N ARG A 86 10.10 5.53 -6.24
CA ARG A 86 9.24 5.13 -7.36
C ARG A 86 10.01 5.10 -8.68
N ALA A 87 10.88 6.09 -8.91
CA ALA A 87 11.64 6.20 -10.14
C ALA A 87 12.65 5.05 -10.32
N GLU A 88 13.18 4.53 -9.22
CA GLU A 88 14.17 3.46 -9.23
C GLU A 88 13.56 2.07 -9.25
N ALA A 89 12.36 1.93 -8.69
CA ALA A 89 11.77 0.61 -8.45
C ALA A 89 11.31 -0.06 -9.73
N THR A 90 11.61 -1.36 -9.84
CA THR A 90 11.10 -2.23 -10.89
C THR A 90 10.70 -3.55 -10.24
N GLU A 91 9.81 -4.31 -10.90
CA GLU A 91 9.42 -5.63 -10.39
C GLU A 91 10.64 -6.52 -10.17
N GLU A 92 11.57 -6.48 -11.12
CA GLU A 92 12.80 -7.26 -11.06
C GLU A 92 13.65 -6.91 -9.84
N LYS A 93 13.85 -5.62 -9.57
CA LYS A 93 14.63 -5.17 -8.42
C LYS A 93 13.97 -5.54 -7.10
N LEU A 94 12.65 -5.42 -7.03
CA LEU A 94 11.90 -5.77 -5.82
C LEU A 94 11.97 -7.27 -5.57
N MET A 95 11.82 -8.07 -6.60
CA MET A 95 11.87 -9.53 -6.47
C MET A 95 13.27 -9.99 -6.06
N GLU A 96 14.31 -9.39 -6.63
CA GLU A 96 15.69 -9.69 -6.26
C GLU A 96 15.92 -9.40 -4.76
N ALA A 97 15.48 -8.24 -4.29
CA ALA A 97 15.61 -7.88 -2.88
C ALA A 97 14.80 -8.82 -1.98
N ALA A 98 13.59 -9.19 -2.41
CA ALA A 98 12.69 -10.05 -1.63
C ALA A 98 13.19 -11.49 -1.51
N THR A 99 14.12 -11.91 -2.37
CA THR A 99 14.63 -13.29 -2.40
C THR A 99 16.10 -13.39 -1.96
N GLN A 100 16.67 -12.33 -1.38
CA GLN A 100 18.03 -12.36 -0.87
C GLN A 100 18.12 -13.24 0.37
N ILE A 101 18.64 -14.43 0.20
CA ILE A 101 18.86 -15.40 1.27
C ILE A 101 20.37 -15.53 1.49
N GLU A 102 20.80 -15.39 2.72
CA GLU A 102 22.21 -15.66 3.08
C GLU A 102 22.42 -17.11 3.39
#